data_a7c4ca69a904c9408d1548094daf73c4
#
_entry.id   a7c4ca69a904c9408d1548094daf73c4
#
_cell.length_a   1.000
_cell.length_b   1.000
_cell.length_c   1.000
_cell.angle_alpha   90.00
_cell.angle_beta   90.00
_cell.angle_gamma   90.00
#
_symmetry.space_group_name_H-M   'P 1'
#
loop_
_entity.id
_entity.type
_entity.pdbx_description
1 polymer ?
#
loop_
_entity_poly.entity_id
_entity_poly.type
_entity_poly.pdbx_seq_one_letter_code
_entity_poly.pdbx_strand_id
1 'polypeptide(L)'
;MHIGIDVGGTNTDAVLMEGTQVLAAVKESTSEDVTSGIVSAIERVRAQHPFEGASVSAVMIGTTHFINGLVEARRLAPTAALRLGLPATRALPPMVDWPARLREAIGGLKLKEQAAAL
;
A
#
# COMPACT_ATOMS: atom_id res chain seq x y z
N MET A 1 13.04 11.92 -18.62
CA MET A 1 12.01 10.85 -18.72
C MET A 1 11.39 10.60 -17.35
N HIS A 2 10.16 10.03 -17.30
CA HIS A 2 9.48 9.63 -16.06
C HIS A 2 9.04 8.18 -16.18
N ILE A 3 9.06 7.44 -15.09
CA ILE A 3 8.51 6.09 -15.00
C ILE A 3 7.28 6.14 -14.09
N GLY A 4 6.15 5.67 -14.59
CA GLY A 4 4.93 5.46 -13.81
C GLY A 4 4.71 3.97 -13.58
N ILE A 5 4.38 3.57 -12.35
CA ILE A 5 4.11 2.17 -12.00
C ILE A 5 2.82 2.14 -11.19
N ASP A 6 1.90 1.28 -11.60
CA ASP A 6 0.69 0.97 -10.83
C ASP A 6 0.71 -0.50 -10.40
N VAL A 7 0.75 -0.72 -9.08
CA VAL A 7 0.76 -2.07 -8.49
C VAL A 7 -0.64 -2.39 -8.00
N GLY A 8 -1.39 -3.10 -8.83
CA GLY A 8 -2.71 -3.63 -8.48
C GLY A 8 -2.63 -4.99 -7.77
N GLY A 9 -3.77 -5.51 -7.36
CA GLY A 9 -3.85 -6.84 -6.73
C GLY A 9 -3.56 -8.01 -7.68
N THR A 10 -3.76 -7.81 -9.00
CA THR A 10 -3.62 -8.86 -10.02
C THR A 10 -2.53 -8.54 -11.02
N ASN A 11 -2.39 -7.28 -11.41
CA ASN A 11 -1.43 -6.83 -12.39
C ASN A 11 -0.61 -5.65 -11.88
N THR A 12 0.63 -5.59 -12.34
CA THR A 12 1.53 -4.44 -12.20
C THR A 12 1.74 -3.87 -13.60
N ASP A 13 1.35 -2.63 -13.78
CA ASP A 13 1.51 -1.87 -15.03
C ASP A 13 2.68 -0.89 -14.86
N ALA A 14 3.56 -0.77 -15.87
CA ALA A 14 4.62 0.22 -15.86
C ALA A 14 4.74 0.91 -17.21
N VAL A 15 4.99 2.23 -17.19
CA VAL A 15 5.14 3.06 -18.38
C VAL A 15 6.39 3.94 -18.29
N LEU A 16 7.09 4.10 -19.40
CA LEU A 16 8.13 5.10 -19.58
C LEU A 16 7.57 6.24 -20.43
N MET A 17 7.73 7.46 -19.95
CA MET A 17 7.21 8.65 -20.62
C MET A 17 8.28 9.72 -20.82
N GLU A 18 8.19 10.44 -21.92
CA GLU A 18 8.89 11.70 -22.15
C GLU A 18 7.86 12.80 -22.46
N GLY A 19 7.72 13.76 -21.55
CA GLY A 19 6.62 14.71 -21.61
C GLY A 19 5.27 13.99 -21.59
N THR A 20 4.49 14.12 -22.66
CA THR A 20 3.18 13.44 -22.84
C THR A 20 3.26 12.18 -23.70
N GLN A 21 4.45 11.82 -24.20
CA GLN A 21 4.63 10.67 -25.06
C GLN A 21 4.97 9.41 -24.23
N VAL A 22 4.25 8.33 -24.48
CA VAL A 22 4.58 7.00 -23.96
C VAL A 22 5.63 6.38 -24.86
N LEU A 23 6.81 6.07 -24.32
CA LEU A 23 7.93 5.45 -25.03
C LEU A 23 7.90 3.93 -24.92
N ALA A 24 7.50 3.40 -23.77
CA ALA A 24 7.30 1.99 -23.54
C ALA A 24 6.20 1.77 -22.50
N ALA A 25 5.52 0.62 -22.58
CA ALA A 25 4.52 0.21 -21.61
C ALA A 25 4.55 -1.30 -21.45
N VAL A 26 4.48 -1.78 -20.21
CA VAL A 26 4.43 -3.20 -19.87
C VAL A 26 3.33 -3.46 -18.87
N LYS A 27 2.77 -4.67 -18.94
CA LYS A 27 1.81 -5.20 -17.98
C LYS A 27 2.25 -6.59 -17.58
N GLU A 28 2.29 -6.84 -16.27
CA GLU A 28 2.69 -8.12 -15.70
C GLU A 28 1.73 -8.56 -14.60
N SER A 29 1.75 -9.86 -14.30
CA SER A 29 1.06 -10.34 -13.10
C SER A 29 1.76 -9.84 -11.86
N THR A 30 1.00 -9.33 -10.89
CA THR A 30 1.56 -8.91 -9.60
C THR A 30 2.16 -10.12 -8.88
N SER A 31 3.42 -10.01 -8.47
CA SER A 31 4.10 -11.01 -7.66
C SER A 31 3.70 -10.89 -6.18
N GLU A 32 3.89 -11.96 -5.41
CA GLU A 32 3.70 -11.90 -3.95
C GLU A 32 4.64 -10.89 -3.28
N ASP A 33 5.86 -10.77 -3.79
CA ASP A 33 6.78 -9.71 -3.41
C ASP A 33 6.63 -8.51 -4.35
N VAL A 34 6.01 -7.47 -3.82
CA VAL A 34 5.75 -6.22 -4.54
C VAL A 34 7.05 -5.58 -5.07
N THR A 35 8.12 -5.63 -4.29
CA THR A 35 9.39 -5.03 -4.67
C THR A 35 9.99 -5.70 -5.90
N SER A 36 10.03 -7.03 -5.90
CA SER A 36 10.50 -7.81 -7.05
C SER A 36 9.65 -7.56 -8.30
N GLY A 37 8.32 -7.43 -8.13
CA GLY A 37 7.41 -7.11 -9.23
C GLY A 37 7.68 -5.74 -9.84
N ILE A 38 7.94 -4.73 -9.02
CA ILE A 38 8.31 -3.39 -9.48
C ILE A 38 9.63 -3.40 -10.24
N VAL A 39 10.65 -4.07 -9.69
CA VAL A 39 11.97 -4.17 -10.34
C VAL A 39 11.85 -4.87 -11.69
N SER A 40 11.14 -6.00 -11.75
CA SER A 40 10.87 -6.73 -13.00
C SER A 40 10.17 -5.85 -14.04
N ALA A 41 9.15 -5.11 -13.65
CA ALA A 41 8.44 -4.21 -14.55
C ALA A 41 9.35 -3.11 -15.13
N ILE A 42 10.23 -2.52 -14.30
CA ILE A 42 11.21 -1.52 -14.76
C ILE A 42 12.21 -2.14 -15.74
N GLU A 43 12.72 -3.33 -15.45
CA GLU A 43 13.66 -4.03 -16.34
C GLU A 43 13.03 -4.33 -17.71
N ARG A 44 11.75 -4.72 -17.73
CA ARG A 44 11.05 -4.97 -18.99
C ARG A 44 10.75 -3.70 -19.76
N VAL A 45 10.40 -2.60 -19.09
CA VAL A 45 10.31 -1.28 -19.74
C VAL A 45 11.64 -0.90 -20.38
N ARG A 46 12.76 -1.11 -19.65
CA ARG A 46 14.10 -0.84 -20.14
C ARG A 46 14.51 -1.74 -21.31
N ALA A 47 14.04 -2.98 -21.33
CA ALA A 47 14.28 -3.90 -22.44
C ALA A 47 13.53 -3.48 -23.71
N GLN A 48 12.31 -2.91 -23.58
CA GLN A 48 11.57 -2.38 -24.72
C GLN A 48 12.11 -1.05 -25.23
N HIS A 49 12.53 -0.17 -24.34
CA HIS A 49 13.12 1.12 -24.68
C HIS A 49 14.31 1.39 -23.77
N PRO A 50 15.55 1.12 -24.25
CA PRO A 50 16.75 1.34 -23.47
C PRO A 50 16.91 2.79 -23.02
N PHE A 51 17.25 2.99 -21.75
CA PHE A 51 17.52 4.29 -21.16
C PHE A 51 18.59 4.21 -20.07
N GLU A 52 19.28 5.32 -19.86
CA GLU A 52 20.22 5.47 -18.75
C GLU A 52 19.47 5.94 -17.49
N GLY A 53 19.80 5.38 -16.33
CA GLY A 53 19.16 5.74 -15.07
C GLY A 53 19.21 7.25 -14.78
N ALA A 54 20.33 7.90 -15.15
CA ALA A 54 20.50 9.34 -14.98
C ALA A 54 19.52 10.19 -15.84
N SER A 55 18.90 9.62 -16.87
CA SER A 55 17.91 10.30 -17.69
C SER A 55 16.50 10.27 -17.10
N VAL A 56 16.27 9.46 -16.06
CA VAL A 56 15.01 9.35 -15.35
C VAL A 56 14.96 10.38 -14.23
N SER A 57 14.13 11.37 -14.37
CA SER A 57 13.97 12.46 -13.41
C SER A 57 13.00 12.13 -12.25
N ALA A 58 12.07 11.19 -12.47
CA ALA A 58 11.17 10.73 -11.41
C ALA A 58 10.64 9.32 -11.68
N VAL A 59 10.42 8.57 -10.60
CA VAL A 59 9.67 7.32 -10.59
C VAL A 59 8.47 7.52 -9.67
N MET A 60 7.26 7.32 -10.23
CA MET A 60 5.99 7.47 -9.52
C MET A 60 5.37 6.10 -9.36
N ILE A 61 5.08 5.71 -8.12
CA ILE A 61 4.51 4.40 -7.80
C ILE A 61 3.17 4.61 -7.12
N GLY A 62 2.12 4.11 -7.77
CA GLY A 62 0.79 3.96 -7.21
C GLY A 62 0.57 2.52 -6.75
N THR A 63 -0.17 2.32 -5.66
CA THR A 63 -0.52 0.97 -5.24
C THR A 63 -1.83 0.95 -4.46
N THR A 64 -2.65 -0.04 -4.75
CA THR A 64 -3.84 -0.39 -3.97
C THR A 64 -3.58 -1.52 -2.98
N HIS A 65 -2.33 -1.95 -2.85
CA HIS A 65 -1.97 -3.16 -2.09
C HIS A 65 -2.38 -3.07 -0.62
N PHE A 66 -2.21 -1.91 0.01
CA PHE A 66 -2.64 -1.71 1.40
C PHE A 66 -4.17 -1.75 1.54
N ILE A 67 -4.92 -1.23 0.56
CA ILE A 67 -6.39 -1.28 0.55
C ILE A 67 -6.84 -2.73 0.43
N ASN A 68 -6.21 -3.50 -0.46
CA ASN A 68 -6.50 -4.93 -0.61
C ASN A 68 -6.21 -5.69 0.68
N GLY A 69 -5.08 -5.42 1.34
CA GLY A 69 -4.76 -5.98 2.64
C GLY A 69 -5.83 -5.69 3.69
N LEU A 70 -6.35 -4.46 3.72
CA LEU A 70 -7.42 -4.05 4.63
C LEU A 70 -8.76 -4.72 4.28
N VAL A 71 -9.14 -4.74 3.00
CA VAL A 71 -10.39 -5.37 2.52
C VAL A 71 -10.38 -6.87 2.75
N GLU A 72 -9.25 -7.53 2.53
CA GLU A 72 -9.09 -8.97 2.74
C GLU A 72 -8.79 -9.34 4.20
N ALA A 73 -8.48 -8.36 5.06
CA ALA A 73 -8.00 -8.54 6.43
C ALA A 73 -6.78 -9.47 6.51
N ARG A 74 -5.85 -9.31 5.57
CA ARG A 74 -4.64 -10.13 5.46
C ARG A 74 -3.37 -9.30 5.56
N ARG A 75 -2.32 -9.89 6.15
CA ARG A 75 -0.98 -9.27 6.27
C ARG A 75 -1.01 -7.91 6.98
N LEU A 76 -1.99 -7.71 7.86
CA LEU A 76 -2.08 -6.51 8.67
C LEU A 76 -1.16 -6.62 9.88
N ALA A 77 -0.48 -5.52 10.19
CA ALA A 77 0.32 -5.46 11.40
C ALA A 77 -0.59 -5.45 12.64
N PRO A 78 -0.17 -6.08 13.75
CA PRO A 78 -0.85 -5.91 15.03
C PRO A 78 -0.95 -4.44 15.38
N THR A 79 -2.16 -3.96 15.66
CA THR A 79 -2.41 -2.54 15.85
C THR A 79 -3.11 -2.29 17.17
N ALA A 80 -2.56 -1.38 17.98
CA ALA A 80 -3.20 -0.88 19.18
C ALA A 80 -3.73 0.54 18.94
N ALA A 81 -4.97 0.81 19.32
CA ALA A 81 -5.52 2.16 19.30
C ALA A 81 -5.57 2.72 20.73
N LEU A 82 -4.89 3.83 20.95
CA LEU A 82 -4.94 4.56 22.21
C LEU A 82 -5.77 5.83 22.01
N ARG A 83 -6.86 5.96 22.76
CA ARG A 83 -7.70 7.17 22.74
C ARG A 83 -7.57 7.89 24.06
N LEU A 84 -7.11 9.14 24.00
CA LEU A 84 -7.10 10.06 25.14
C LEU A 84 -8.39 10.88 25.13
N GLY A 85 -9.09 10.98 26.24
CA GLY A 85 -10.33 11.75 26.31
C GLY A 85 -11.40 11.18 27.25
N LEU A 86 -11.00 10.35 28.21
CA LEU A 86 -11.93 9.91 29.26
C LEU A 86 -12.32 11.09 30.17
N PRO A 87 -13.56 11.09 30.70
CA PRO A 87 -14.61 10.06 30.55
C PRO A 87 -15.47 10.19 29.29
N ALA A 88 -15.34 11.29 28.52
CA ALA A 88 -16.26 11.63 27.42
C ALA A 88 -16.29 10.57 26.30
N THR A 89 -15.19 9.88 26.04
CA THR A 89 -15.09 8.88 24.97
C THR A 89 -15.41 7.45 25.40
N ARG A 90 -15.82 7.24 26.65
CA ARG A 90 -16.08 5.89 27.21
C ARG A 90 -17.16 5.12 26.45
N ALA A 91 -18.17 5.82 25.95
CA ALA A 91 -19.28 5.21 25.20
C ALA A 91 -18.91 4.76 23.78
N LEU A 92 -17.76 5.20 23.27
CA LEU A 92 -17.28 4.91 21.91
C LEU A 92 -15.86 4.33 21.95
N PRO A 93 -15.69 3.05 22.34
CA PRO A 93 -14.40 2.40 22.32
C PRO A 93 -13.78 2.41 20.90
N PRO A 94 -12.45 2.48 20.76
CA PRO A 94 -11.82 2.38 19.46
C PRO A 94 -12.24 1.09 18.71
N MET A 95 -12.43 1.20 17.41
CA MET A 95 -12.72 0.06 16.51
C MET A 95 -14.02 -0.70 16.83
N VAL A 96 -14.94 -0.13 17.62
CA VAL A 96 -16.19 -0.79 18.01
C VAL A 96 -17.07 -1.09 16.80
N ASP A 97 -17.03 -0.25 15.79
CA ASP A 97 -17.78 -0.30 14.53
C ASP A 97 -17.06 -1.05 13.41
N TRP A 98 -15.85 -1.53 13.67
CA TRP A 98 -15.08 -2.26 12.66
C TRP A 98 -15.61 -3.69 12.48
N PRO A 99 -15.57 -4.24 11.26
CA PRO A 99 -15.91 -5.64 11.00
C PRO A 99 -15.10 -6.58 11.90
N ALA A 100 -15.75 -7.62 12.43
CA ALA A 100 -15.11 -8.57 13.35
C ALA A 100 -13.82 -9.16 12.78
N ARG A 101 -13.86 -9.59 11.50
CA ARG A 101 -12.69 -10.13 10.77
C ARG A 101 -11.48 -9.20 10.78
N LEU A 102 -11.72 -7.90 10.66
CA LEU A 102 -10.65 -6.90 10.63
C LEU A 102 -10.04 -6.72 12.02
N ARG A 103 -10.89 -6.68 13.07
CA ARG A 103 -10.42 -6.62 14.46
C ARG A 103 -9.60 -7.83 14.85
N GLU A 104 -10.00 -9.02 14.41
CA GLU A 104 -9.26 -10.27 14.65
C GLU A 104 -7.92 -10.28 13.94
N ALA A 105 -7.88 -9.84 12.67
CA ALA A 105 -6.68 -9.81 11.85
C ALA A 105 -5.59 -8.87 12.39
N ILE A 106 -5.95 -7.78 13.07
CA ILE A 106 -5.01 -6.85 13.71
C ILE A 106 -4.62 -7.25 15.13
N GLY A 107 -5.03 -8.43 15.61
CA GLY A 107 -4.62 -8.96 16.90
C GLY A 107 -5.59 -8.74 18.04
N GLY A 108 -6.89 -8.51 17.76
CA GLY A 108 -7.98 -8.48 18.74
C GLY A 108 -7.63 -7.64 19.97
N LEU A 109 -7.79 -6.34 19.93
CA LEU A 109 -7.42 -5.44 21.02
C LEU A 109 -8.10 -5.82 22.33
N LYS A 110 -7.32 -6.29 23.30
CA LYS A 110 -7.68 -6.17 24.70
C LYS A 110 -7.40 -4.73 25.12
N LEU A 111 -8.42 -3.88 25.03
CA LEU A 111 -8.38 -2.53 25.58
C LEU A 111 -8.12 -2.63 27.09
N LYS A 112 -6.89 -2.34 27.53
CA LYS A 112 -6.69 -1.93 28.91
C LYS A 112 -7.10 -0.46 28.98
N GLU A 113 -8.29 -0.19 29.53
CA GLU A 113 -8.66 1.16 29.95
C GLU A 113 -7.71 1.58 31.07
N GLN A 114 -6.72 2.38 30.75
CA GLN A 114 -5.98 3.12 31.77
C GLN A 114 -6.56 4.52 31.84
N ALA A 115 -7.31 4.78 32.92
CA ALA A 115 -7.63 6.13 33.33
C ALA A 115 -6.32 6.81 33.74
N ALA A 116 -5.75 7.65 32.89
CA ALA A 116 -4.81 8.64 33.37
C ALA A 116 -5.63 9.75 34.04
N ALA A 117 -5.60 9.82 35.35
CA ALA A 117 -6.02 11.01 36.08
C ALA A 117 -4.98 12.11 35.74
N LEU A 118 -5.44 13.19 35.08
CA LEU A 118 -4.80 14.48 35.04
C LEU A 118 -5.27 15.29 36.23
#